data_4545a1551dd36c388c17ab306959137d
#
_entry.id   4545a1551dd36c388c17ab306959137d
#
_cell.length_a   1.000
_cell.length_b   1.000
_cell.length_c   1.000
_cell.angle_alpha   90.00
_cell.angle_beta   90.00
_cell.angle_gamma   90.00
#
_symmetry.space_group_name_H-M   'P 1'
#
loop_
_entity.id
_entity.type
_entity.pdbx_description
1 polymer ?
#
loop_
_entity_poly.entity_id
_entity_poly.type
_entity_poly.pdbx_seq_one_letter_code
_entity_poly.pdbx_strand_id
1 'polypeptide(L)'
;RLLIADEPTTALDVTIQAQVMDLIVDLNHKLDMGVMLITHDLAVVAEVCQRVIVMYLGQVVEEADVNSIFDHPQHPYTQGLIRSIPQIDGDKGERLYQIDGMVPLLNQIPEGCRFAPRCPYATDKCRKEMPELREVSATQKVRCHMAGMGA
;
A
#
# COMPACT_ATOMS: atom_id res chain seq x y z
N ARG A 1 -3.09 -8.04 -23.42
CA ARG A 1 -2.62 -6.65 -23.46
C ARG A 1 -2.56 -6.10 -22.03
N LEU A 2 -1.67 -5.12 -21.78
CA LEU A 2 -1.50 -4.48 -20.47
C LEU A 2 -1.45 -2.96 -20.66
N LEU A 3 -2.25 -2.23 -19.87
CA LEU A 3 -2.17 -0.78 -19.70
C LEU A 3 -1.42 -0.49 -18.39
N ILE A 4 -0.41 0.36 -18.44
CA ILE A 4 0.24 0.91 -17.24
C ILE A 4 -0.18 2.36 -17.12
N ALA A 5 -0.89 2.70 -16.05
CA ALA A 5 -1.36 4.03 -15.73
C ALA A 5 -0.58 4.54 -14.50
N ASP A 6 0.37 5.44 -14.73
CA ASP A 6 1.23 6.01 -13.70
C ASP A 6 0.66 7.35 -13.24
N GLU A 7 0.11 7.39 -12.02
CA GLU A 7 -0.56 8.53 -11.41
C GLU A 7 -1.55 9.26 -12.36
N PRO A 8 -2.51 8.55 -13.00
CA PRO A 8 -3.31 9.08 -14.10
C PRO A 8 -4.24 10.22 -13.67
N THR A 9 -4.45 10.41 -12.37
CA THR A 9 -5.35 11.42 -11.81
C THR A 9 -4.63 12.55 -11.08
N THR A 10 -3.28 12.55 -11.08
CA THR A 10 -2.50 13.60 -10.42
C THR A 10 -2.80 14.98 -11.03
N ALA A 11 -3.03 15.97 -10.16
CA ALA A 11 -3.37 17.35 -10.51
C ALA A 11 -4.73 17.54 -11.23
N LEU A 12 -5.62 16.57 -11.21
CA LEU A 12 -7.00 16.69 -11.69
C LEU A 12 -7.96 17.03 -10.55
N ASP A 13 -9.03 17.75 -10.86
CA ASP A 13 -10.13 17.91 -9.92
C ASP A 13 -10.91 16.59 -9.74
N VAL A 14 -11.63 16.46 -8.62
CA VAL A 14 -12.32 15.22 -8.23
C VAL A 14 -13.28 14.70 -9.30
N THR A 15 -13.95 15.60 -10.03
CA THR A 15 -14.90 15.22 -11.08
C THR A 15 -14.21 14.61 -12.28
N ILE A 16 -13.12 15.23 -12.74
CA ILE A 16 -12.32 14.71 -13.86
C ILE A 16 -11.58 13.43 -13.45
N GLN A 17 -11.10 13.34 -12.20
CA GLN A 17 -10.50 12.12 -11.66
C GLN A 17 -11.48 10.93 -11.79
N ALA A 18 -12.71 11.07 -11.33
CA ALA A 18 -13.73 10.02 -11.46
C ALA A 18 -13.95 9.61 -12.93
N GLN A 19 -14.09 10.58 -13.84
CA GLN A 19 -14.28 10.29 -15.27
C GLN A 19 -13.10 9.54 -15.90
N VAL A 20 -11.87 9.87 -15.51
CA VAL A 20 -10.67 9.16 -16.00
C VAL A 20 -10.65 7.73 -15.48
N MET A 21 -11.02 7.51 -14.20
CA MET A 21 -11.08 6.17 -13.63
C MET A 21 -12.17 5.32 -14.28
N ASP A 22 -13.36 5.88 -14.50
CA ASP A 22 -14.44 5.21 -15.23
C ASP A 22 -13.99 4.79 -16.63
N LEU A 23 -13.27 5.68 -17.34
CA LEU A 23 -12.75 5.38 -18.67
C LEU A 23 -11.74 4.23 -18.64
N ILE A 24 -10.85 4.18 -17.65
CA ILE A 24 -9.83 3.10 -17.49
C ILE A 24 -10.56 1.77 -17.23
N VAL A 25 -11.56 1.75 -16.35
CA VAL A 25 -12.37 0.56 -16.03
C VAL A 25 -13.14 0.10 -17.27
N ASP A 26 -13.76 1.01 -18.00
CA ASP A 26 -14.46 0.73 -19.25
C ASP A 26 -13.54 0.11 -20.32
N LEU A 27 -12.34 0.65 -20.49
CA LEU A 27 -11.34 0.12 -21.42
C LEU A 27 -10.86 -1.26 -21.01
N ASN A 28 -10.64 -1.50 -19.70
CA ASN A 28 -10.30 -2.82 -19.17
C ASN A 28 -11.32 -3.87 -19.61
N HIS A 29 -12.62 -3.59 -19.39
CA HIS A 29 -13.71 -4.50 -19.76
C HIS A 29 -13.90 -4.65 -21.28
N LYS A 30 -13.89 -3.54 -22.03
CA LYS A 30 -14.16 -3.56 -23.48
C LYS A 30 -13.04 -4.23 -24.30
N LEU A 31 -11.80 -4.10 -23.84
CA LEU A 31 -10.62 -4.58 -24.57
C LEU A 31 -10.01 -5.86 -23.97
N ASP A 32 -10.60 -6.40 -22.91
CA ASP A 32 -10.09 -7.57 -22.16
C ASP A 32 -8.59 -7.46 -21.89
N MET A 33 -8.18 -6.37 -21.25
CA MET A 33 -6.76 -6.08 -20.98
C MET A 33 -6.51 -5.93 -19.48
N GLY A 34 -5.34 -6.37 -19.02
CA GLY A 34 -4.89 -6.06 -17.66
C GLY A 34 -4.62 -4.55 -17.51
N VAL A 35 -4.88 -4.02 -16.32
CA VAL A 35 -4.51 -2.64 -15.96
C VAL A 35 -3.60 -2.69 -14.73
N MET A 36 -2.45 -2.01 -14.82
CA MET A 36 -1.59 -1.73 -13.69
C MET A 36 -1.73 -0.24 -13.36
N LEU A 37 -2.37 0.05 -12.24
CA LEU A 37 -2.53 1.42 -11.73
C LEU A 37 -1.45 1.72 -10.70
N ILE A 38 -0.67 2.77 -10.91
CA ILE A 38 0.28 3.30 -9.94
C ILE A 38 -0.33 4.57 -9.34
N THR A 39 -0.58 4.56 -8.04
CA THR A 39 -1.24 5.67 -7.34
C THR A 39 -0.88 5.68 -5.85
N HIS A 40 -1.03 6.82 -5.22
CA HIS A 40 -0.98 6.99 -3.77
C HIS A 40 -2.39 7.17 -3.15
N ASP A 41 -3.43 7.18 -3.97
CA ASP A 41 -4.81 7.35 -3.51
C ASP A 41 -5.44 6.00 -3.15
N LEU A 42 -5.53 5.74 -1.85
CA LEU A 42 -6.09 4.49 -1.32
C LEU A 42 -7.60 4.37 -1.55
N ALA A 43 -8.33 5.48 -1.70
CA ALA A 43 -9.75 5.44 -2.01
C ALA A 43 -9.99 4.89 -3.42
N VAL A 44 -9.20 5.37 -4.39
CA VAL A 44 -9.22 4.83 -5.77
C VAL A 44 -8.83 3.35 -5.78
N VAL A 45 -7.80 2.97 -5.02
CA VAL A 45 -7.37 1.56 -4.91
C VAL A 45 -8.51 0.68 -4.40
N ALA A 46 -9.21 1.10 -3.34
CA ALA A 46 -10.33 0.35 -2.76
C ALA A 46 -11.49 0.16 -3.73
N GLU A 47 -11.73 1.14 -4.60
CA GLU A 47 -12.87 1.16 -5.52
C GLU A 47 -12.64 0.31 -6.77
N VAL A 48 -11.44 0.37 -7.37
CA VAL A 48 -11.24 -0.19 -8.72
C VAL A 48 -10.28 -1.38 -8.78
N CYS A 49 -9.45 -1.60 -7.77
CA CYS A 49 -8.44 -2.65 -7.82
C CYS A 49 -8.94 -3.99 -7.26
N GLN A 50 -8.54 -5.10 -7.87
CA GLN A 50 -8.75 -6.45 -7.33
C GLN A 50 -7.55 -6.93 -6.51
N ARG A 51 -6.34 -6.50 -6.89
CA ARG A 51 -5.07 -6.89 -6.25
C ARG A 51 -4.22 -5.66 -6.01
N VAL A 52 -3.55 -5.62 -4.87
CA VAL A 52 -2.75 -4.47 -4.44
C VAL A 52 -1.34 -4.92 -4.12
N ILE A 53 -0.37 -4.13 -4.57
CA ILE A 53 1.05 -4.28 -4.24
C ILE A 53 1.49 -3.01 -3.52
N VAL A 54 1.79 -3.12 -2.23
CA VAL A 54 2.29 -2.00 -1.42
C VAL A 54 3.81 -1.97 -1.50
N MET A 55 4.35 -0.80 -1.86
CA MET A 55 5.79 -0.59 -1.99
C MET A 55 6.31 0.43 -0.97
N TYR A 56 7.50 0.20 -0.45
CA TYR A 56 8.23 1.13 0.40
C TYR A 56 9.71 1.17 0.03
N LEU A 57 10.24 2.36 -0.27
CA LEU A 57 11.63 2.57 -0.70
C LEU A 57 12.07 1.60 -1.81
N GLY A 58 11.23 1.40 -2.83
CA GLY A 58 11.55 0.55 -3.98
C GLY A 58 11.46 -0.95 -3.71
N GLN A 59 10.86 -1.39 -2.59
CA GLN A 59 10.59 -2.80 -2.31
C GLN A 59 9.12 -3.08 -2.11
N VAL A 60 8.66 -4.22 -2.61
CA VAL A 60 7.35 -4.77 -2.26
C VAL A 60 7.38 -5.20 -0.79
N VAL A 61 6.53 -4.59 0.02
CA VAL A 61 6.38 -4.91 1.44
C VAL A 61 5.17 -5.78 1.74
N GLU A 62 4.11 -5.63 0.94
CA GLU A 62 2.92 -6.45 1.04
C GLU A 62 2.23 -6.57 -0.32
N GLU A 63 1.64 -7.72 -0.62
CA GLU A 63 0.88 -8.01 -1.82
C GLU A 63 -0.31 -8.89 -1.45
N ALA A 64 -1.54 -8.47 -1.77
CA ALA A 64 -2.74 -9.25 -1.53
C ALA A 64 -3.92 -8.81 -2.43
N ASP A 65 -5.06 -9.52 -2.30
CA ASP A 65 -6.33 -8.98 -2.78
C ASP A 65 -6.71 -7.70 -2.01
N VAL A 66 -7.53 -6.87 -2.61
CA VAL A 66 -7.89 -5.56 -2.06
C VAL A 66 -8.51 -5.68 -0.67
N ASN A 67 -9.41 -6.63 -0.45
CA ASN A 67 -10.08 -6.80 0.85
C ASN A 67 -9.07 -7.17 1.95
N SER A 68 -8.13 -8.08 1.66
CA SER A 68 -7.09 -8.46 2.62
C SER A 68 -6.18 -7.28 2.98
N ILE A 69 -5.87 -6.38 2.05
CA ILE A 69 -5.07 -5.17 2.33
C ILE A 69 -5.82 -4.22 3.28
N PHE A 70 -7.12 -4.02 3.09
CA PHE A 70 -7.90 -3.06 3.90
C PHE A 70 -8.36 -3.65 5.23
N ASP A 71 -8.81 -4.90 5.25
CA ASP A 71 -9.37 -5.54 6.45
C ASP A 71 -8.31 -6.18 7.35
N HIS A 72 -7.26 -6.75 6.76
CA HIS A 72 -6.24 -7.54 7.47
C HIS A 72 -4.81 -7.21 7.03
N PRO A 73 -4.38 -5.92 7.02
CA PRO A 73 -3.02 -5.54 6.65
C PRO A 73 -2.00 -6.17 7.62
N GLN A 74 -0.98 -6.82 7.09
CA GLN A 74 0.02 -7.54 7.89
C GLN A 74 1.31 -6.74 8.08
N HIS A 75 1.72 -5.95 7.08
CA HIS A 75 2.93 -5.15 7.22
C HIS A 75 2.64 -3.85 8.00
N PRO A 76 3.46 -3.48 9.00
CA PRO A 76 3.21 -2.27 9.80
C PRO A 76 3.12 -0.96 9.00
N TYR A 77 3.80 -0.89 7.86
CA TYR A 77 3.65 0.25 6.94
C TYR A 77 2.25 0.30 6.32
N THR A 78 1.74 -0.83 5.82
CA THR A 78 0.38 -0.95 5.27
C THR A 78 -0.66 -0.59 6.33
N GLN A 79 -0.50 -1.10 7.55
CA GLN A 79 -1.36 -0.74 8.69
C GLN A 79 -1.37 0.77 8.94
N GLY A 80 -0.20 1.40 8.88
CA GLY A 80 -0.06 2.84 9.03
C GLY A 80 -0.76 3.62 7.91
N LEU A 81 -0.65 3.18 6.67
CA LEU A 81 -1.33 3.78 5.53
C LEU A 81 -2.86 3.70 5.68
N ILE A 82 -3.39 2.52 6.01
CA ILE A 82 -4.84 2.34 6.20
C ILE A 82 -5.37 3.20 7.37
N ARG A 83 -4.63 3.28 8.48
CA ARG A 83 -5.02 4.13 9.63
C ARG A 83 -4.95 5.62 9.32
N SER A 84 -4.18 6.04 8.32
CA SER A 84 -4.10 7.45 7.93
C SER A 84 -5.25 7.89 7.01
N ILE A 85 -6.11 6.98 6.56
CA ILE A 85 -7.31 7.31 5.80
C ILE A 85 -8.31 8.02 6.72
N PRO A 86 -8.81 9.22 6.35
CA PRO A 86 -9.84 9.91 7.12
C PRO A 86 -11.11 9.07 7.21
N GLN A 87 -11.58 8.80 8.43
CA GLN A 87 -12.88 8.16 8.62
C GLN A 87 -13.98 9.22 8.63
N ILE A 88 -15.01 9.02 7.80
CA ILE A 88 -16.11 9.99 7.64
C ILE A 88 -16.91 10.15 8.97
N ASP A 89 -16.97 9.08 9.77
CA ASP A 89 -17.67 9.04 11.05
C ASP A 89 -16.78 9.24 12.28
N GLY A 90 -15.49 9.56 12.07
CA GLY A 90 -14.53 9.83 13.15
C GLY A 90 -14.82 11.13 13.90
N ASP A 91 -14.50 11.16 15.18
CA ASP A 91 -14.63 12.38 16.02
C ASP A 91 -13.83 13.52 15.38
N LYS A 92 -14.49 14.63 15.05
CA LYS A 92 -13.88 15.79 14.34
C LYS A 92 -12.71 16.45 15.09
N GLY A 93 -12.29 15.91 16.23
CA GLY A 93 -11.18 16.38 17.06
C GLY A 93 -9.97 15.46 17.09
N GLU A 94 -10.04 14.23 16.57
CA GLU A 94 -8.89 13.34 16.54
C GLU A 94 -7.93 13.72 15.42
N ARG A 95 -6.64 13.83 15.77
CA ARG A 95 -5.58 13.99 14.77
C ARG A 95 -5.51 12.73 13.91
N LEU A 96 -5.50 12.89 12.60
CA LEU A 96 -5.22 11.79 11.67
C LEU A 96 -3.93 11.09 12.08
N TYR A 97 -3.97 9.76 12.06
CA TYR A 97 -2.78 8.96 12.32
C TYR A 97 -1.69 9.30 11.29
N GLN A 98 -0.49 9.52 11.78
CA GLN A 98 0.68 9.73 10.93
C GLN A 98 1.74 8.69 11.30
N ILE A 99 2.38 8.15 10.26
CA ILE A 99 3.51 7.25 10.45
C ILE A 99 4.70 8.08 10.91
N ASP A 100 5.16 7.85 12.14
CA ASP A 100 6.26 8.59 12.74
C ASP A 100 7.57 8.48 11.96
N GLY A 101 8.43 9.48 12.14
CA GLY A 101 9.77 9.53 11.56
C GLY A 101 9.78 9.96 10.08
N MET A 102 10.98 10.18 9.59
CA MET A 102 11.22 10.60 8.19
C MET A 102 11.56 9.39 7.32
N VAL A 103 11.18 9.46 6.04
CA VAL A 103 11.61 8.48 5.04
C VAL A 103 13.11 8.62 4.85
N PRO A 104 13.90 7.54 5.01
CA PRO A 104 15.34 7.59 4.77
C PRO A 104 15.68 8.05 3.34
N LEU A 105 16.77 8.79 3.21
CA LEU A 105 17.30 9.15 1.90
C LEU A 105 17.80 7.89 1.17
N LEU A 106 17.81 7.91 -0.16
CA LEU A 106 18.24 6.77 -0.98
C LEU A 106 19.68 6.31 -0.69
N ASN A 107 20.54 7.22 -0.23
CA ASN A 107 21.92 6.91 0.20
C ASN A 107 22.02 6.47 1.67
N GLN A 108 20.90 6.37 2.39
CA GLN A 108 20.82 5.97 3.81
C GLN A 108 19.84 4.80 4.01
N ILE A 109 19.64 4.01 2.97
CA ILE A 109 18.75 2.83 3.05
C ILE A 109 19.34 1.83 4.05
N PRO A 110 18.55 1.35 5.04
CA PRO A 110 19.00 0.35 6.00
C PRO A 110 19.41 -0.97 5.33
N GLU A 111 20.40 -1.66 5.89
CA GLU A 111 20.82 -3.01 5.43
C GLU A 111 19.72 -4.05 5.68
N GLY A 112 18.99 -3.93 6.80
CA GLY A 112 17.86 -4.79 7.13
C GLY A 112 16.55 -4.33 6.51
N CYS A 113 15.45 -4.53 7.25
CA CYS A 113 14.12 -4.09 6.82
C CYS A 113 14.12 -2.56 6.59
N ARG A 114 13.75 -2.15 5.37
CA ARG A 114 13.76 -0.72 4.99
C ARG A 114 12.81 0.13 5.83
N PHE A 115 11.75 -0.46 6.38
CA PHE A 115 10.82 0.22 7.27
C PHE A 115 11.25 0.21 8.75
N ALA A 116 12.28 -0.56 9.14
CA ALA A 116 12.70 -0.70 10.53
C ALA A 116 12.92 0.63 11.29
N PRO A 117 13.49 1.71 10.68
CA PRO A 117 13.67 2.98 11.38
C PRO A 117 12.35 3.67 11.81
N ARG A 118 11.24 3.34 11.16
CA ARG A 118 9.90 3.93 11.40
C ARG A 118 8.89 2.92 11.95
N CYS A 119 9.30 1.66 12.10
CA CYS A 119 8.43 0.59 12.55
C CYS A 119 8.33 0.58 14.07
N PRO A 120 7.13 0.72 14.67
CA PRO A 120 6.97 0.68 16.13
C PRO A 120 7.28 -0.70 16.72
N TYR A 121 7.32 -1.74 15.89
CA TYR A 121 7.58 -3.13 16.30
C TYR A 121 8.98 -3.61 15.90
N ALA A 122 9.89 -2.70 15.50
CA ALA A 122 11.21 -3.07 15.01
C ALA A 122 12.04 -3.75 16.08
N THR A 123 12.54 -4.95 15.77
CA THR A 123 13.48 -5.71 16.58
C THR A 123 14.91 -5.55 16.05
N ASP A 124 15.90 -6.06 16.80
CA ASP A 124 17.30 -6.08 16.34
C ASP A 124 17.46 -6.91 15.06
N LYS A 125 16.68 -7.97 14.90
CA LYS A 125 16.64 -8.75 13.67
C LYS A 125 16.18 -7.90 12.47
N CYS A 126 15.14 -7.09 12.64
CA CYS A 126 14.66 -6.19 11.60
C CYS A 126 15.71 -5.17 11.15
N ARG A 127 16.62 -4.76 12.05
CA ARG A 127 17.69 -3.80 11.74
C ARG A 127 18.84 -4.41 10.96
N LYS A 128 19.09 -5.72 11.17
CA LYS A 128 20.28 -6.43 10.64
C LYS A 128 19.95 -7.27 9.41
N GLU A 129 18.73 -7.78 9.31
CA GLU A 129 18.35 -8.75 8.29
C GLU A 129 17.17 -8.24 7.47
N MET A 130 17.29 -8.32 6.14
CA MET A 130 16.18 -8.03 5.23
C MET A 130 15.20 -9.21 5.26
N PRO A 131 13.92 -8.98 5.63
CA PRO A 131 12.91 -10.05 5.54
C PRO A 131 12.64 -10.43 4.09
N GLU A 132 12.39 -11.72 3.86
CA GLU A 132 11.93 -12.21 2.56
C GLU A 132 10.44 -11.91 2.37
N LEU A 133 10.02 -11.73 1.11
CA LEU A 133 8.61 -11.67 0.75
C LEU A 133 8.06 -13.10 0.79
N ARG A 134 7.29 -13.44 1.81
CA ARG A 134 6.77 -14.79 2.04
C ARG A 134 5.25 -14.84 2.06
N GLU A 135 4.69 -15.96 1.68
CA GLU A 135 3.26 -16.22 1.79
C GLU A 135 2.86 -16.35 3.26
N VAL A 136 1.85 -15.60 3.67
CA VAL A 136 1.24 -15.66 5.00
C VAL A 136 -0.18 -16.22 4.93
N SER A 137 -0.81 -16.17 3.76
CA SER A 137 -2.06 -16.85 3.43
C SER A 137 -2.08 -17.19 1.93
N ALA A 138 -3.16 -17.85 1.46
CA ALA A 138 -3.33 -18.21 0.05
C ALA A 138 -3.33 -16.99 -0.90
N THR A 139 -3.71 -15.81 -0.40
CA THR A 139 -3.87 -14.58 -1.22
C THR A 139 -2.92 -13.45 -0.83
N GLN A 140 -2.10 -13.62 0.22
CA GLN A 140 -1.32 -12.55 0.81
C GLN A 140 0.16 -12.91 0.99
N LYS A 141 1.05 -12.05 0.51
CA LYS A 141 2.50 -12.14 0.71
C LYS A 141 2.98 -10.90 1.45
N VAL A 142 3.90 -11.09 2.40
CA VAL A 142 4.37 -10.02 3.28
C VAL A 142 5.87 -10.10 3.49
N ARG A 143 6.54 -8.95 3.40
CA ARG A 143 7.97 -8.79 3.68
C ARG A 143 8.17 -8.27 5.10
N CYS A 144 7.88 -9.10 6.09
CA CYS A 144 8.02 -8.75 7.51
C CYS A 144 8.39 -9.97 8.34
N HIS A 145 9.33 -9.81 9.28
CA HIS A 145 9.69 -10.89 10.20
C HIS A 145 8.55 -11.26 11.15
N MET A 146 7.67 -10.30 11.46
CA MET A 146 6.57 -10.46 12.42
C MET A 146 5.24 -10.88 11.78
N ALA A 147 5.13 -10.84 10.46
CA ALA A 147 3.88 -11.18 9.78
C ALA A 147 3.48 -12.65 10.01
N GLY A 148 2.18 -12.90 10.24
CA GLY A 148 1.65 -14.25 10.48
C GLY A 148 1.96 -14.82 11.87
N MET A 149 2.60 -14.08 12.75
CA MET A 149 2.79 -14.46 14.15
C MET A 149 1.65 -13.87 15.00
N GLY A 150 0.43 -14.34 14.77
CA GLY A 150 -0.81 -14.01 15.51
C GLY A 150 -0.85 -12.62 16.15
N ALA A 151 -1.82 -11.84 15.76
CA ALA A 151 -2.29 -10.71 16.56
C ALA A 151 -3.16 -11.23 17.69
#